data_f5cad1cb086a05f062441e1cb4fe06d1
#
_entry.id   f5cad1cb086a05f062441e1cb4fe06d1
#
_cell.length_a   1.000
_cell.length_b   1.000
_cell.length_c   1.000
_cell.angle_alpha   90.00
_cell.angle_beta   90.00
_cell.angle_gamma   90.00
#
_symmetry.space_group_name_H-M   'P 1'
#
loop_
_entity.id
_entity.type
_entity.pdbx_description
1 polymer ?
#
loop_
_entity_poly.entity_id
_entity_poly.type
_entity_poly.pdbx_seq_one_letter_code
_entity_poly.pdbx_strand_id
1 'polypeptide(L)'
;MIRGVHHTSITTADRDRLVAFYRDLLGFEVVSQSEWSGSNPAADAIFGLKDSAVRMAMLRASNAYLEIFEFAHPKGQPGDHDRPVCDAGVTHICLCVSDIQGEYTRLKAAGMRFHCPPQGAGAVGSATYGRDPDGNIVELIEPDPAGPFAFPA
;
A
#
# COMPACT_ATOMS: atom_id res chain seq x y z
N MET A 1 -23.63 1.04 -11.76
CA MET A 1 -23.51 -0.09 -10.81
C MET A 1 -22.05 -0.21 -10.39
N ILE A 2 -21.73 -0.24 -9.10
CA ILE A 2 -20.37 -0.47 -8.58
C ILE A 2 -20.00 -1.94 -8.85
N ARG A 3 -18.79 -2.19 -9.36
CA ARG A 3 -18.31 -3.53 -9.72
C ARG A 3 -17.33 -4.12 -8.70
N GLY A 4 -16.72 -3.28 -7.87
CA GLY A 4 -15.73 -3.68 -6.87
C GLY A 4 -14.73 -2.58 -6.56
N VAL A 5 -13.75 -2.88 -5.70
CA VAL A 5 -12.59 -2.01 -5.45
C VAL A 5 -11.58 -2.25 -6.56
N HIS A 6 -11.13 -1.19 -7.23
CA HIS A 6 -10.15 -1.26 -8.31
C HIS A 6 -8.72 -1.10 -7.79
N HIS A 7 -8.49 -0.04 -7.02
CA HIS A 7 -7.16 0.26 -6.46
C HIS A 7 -7.27 0.99 -5.13
N THR A 8 -6.18 0.95 -4.39
CA THR A 8 -5.87 1.85 -3.27
C THR A 8 -4.82 2.85 -3.76
N SER A 9 -4.87 4.08 -3.29
CA SER A 9 -3.86 5.09 -3.63
C SER A 9 -3.12 5.57 -2.40
N ILE A 10 -1.80 5.77 -2.54
CA ILE A 10 -0.89 6.31 -1.53
C ILE A 10 -0.17 7.53 -2.13
N THR A 11 -0.13 8.60 -1.37
CA THR A 11 0.71 9.77 -1.69
C THR A 11 1.98 9.73 -0.84
N THR A 12 3.12 9.93 -1.48
CA THR A 12 4.46 9.87 -0.88
C THR A 12 5.27 11.13 -1.22
N ALA A 13 6.30 11.40 -0.44
CA ALA A 13 7.30 12.42 -0.78
C ALA A 13 8.43 11.87 -1.68
N ASP A 14 8.50 10.53 -1.90
CA ASP A 14 9.51 9.86 -2.70
C ASP A 14 8.90 8.63 -3.38
N ARG A 15 8.37 8.86 -4.60
CA ARG A 15 7.71 7.80 -5.40
C ARG A 15 8.65 6.64 -5.69
N ASP A 16 9.89 6.93 -6.05
CA ASP A 16 10.80 5.87 -6.53
C ASP A 16 11.20 4.94 -5.40
N ARG A 17 11.39 5.45 -4.17
CA ARG A 17 11.63 4.66 -2.97
C ARG A 17 10.42 3.77 -2.64
N LEU A 18 9.22 4.34 -2.68
CA LEU A 18 8.02 3.59 -2.34
C LEU A 18 7.70 2.54 -3.41
N VAL A 19 7.86 2.86 -4.69
CA VAL A 19 7.73 1.90 -5.81
C VAL A 19 8.73 0.76 -5.65
N ALA A 20 9.99 1.04 -5.32
CA ALA A 20 11.01 0.01 -5.12
C ALA A 20 10.62 -0.94 -3.98
N PHE A 21 10.09 -0.42 -2.87
CA PHE A 21 9.61 -1.24 -1.75
C PHE A 21 8.50 -2.22 -2.19
N TYR A 22 7.45 -1.73 -2.84
CA TYR A 22 6.35 -2.59 -3.27
C TYR A 22 6.74 -3.55 -4.39
N ARG A 23 7.57 -3.11 -5.35
CA ARG A 23 8.04 -3.95 -6.47
C ARG A 23 9.06 -5.00 -6.02
N ASP A 24 10.15 -4.56 -5.38
CA ASP A 24 11.33 -5.42 -5.15
C ASP A 24 11.16 -6.28 -3.90
N LEU A 25 10.43 -5.78 -2.90
CA LEU A 25 10.27 -6.47 -1.63
C LEU A 25 8.94 -7.22 -1.53
N LEU A 26 7.86 -6.66 -2.03
CA LEU A 26 6.51 -7.24 -1.95
C LEU A 26 6.04 -7.89 -3.27
N GLY A 27 6.83 -7.81 -4.35
CA GLY A 27 6.58 -8.52 -5.59
C GLY A 27 5.47 -7.93 -6.48
N PHE A 28 5.14 -6.65 -6.30
CA PHE A 28 4.19 -5.98 -7.19
C PHE A 28 4.82 -5.70 -8.56
N GLU A 29 4.04 -5.78 -9.61
CA GLU A 29 4.45 -5.42 -10.96
C GLU A 29 4.16 -3.95 -11.25
N VAL A 30 5.13 -3.21 -11.77
CA VAL A 30 4.90 -1.84 -12.26
C VAL A 30 4.20 -1.91 -13.61
N VAL A 31 2.94 -1.49 -13.67
CA VAL A 31 2.12 -1.52 -14.89
C VAL A 31 2.31 -0.27 -15.73
N SER A 32 2.36 0.89 -15.08
CA SER A 32 2.56 2.16 -15.78
C SER A 32 3.21 3.20 -14.86
N GLN A 33 3.87 4.15 -15.49
CA GLN A 33 4.35 5.37 -14.85
C GLN A 33 4.04 6.55 -15.74
N SER A 34 3.68 7.67 -15.13
CA SER A 34 3.46 8.93 -15.82
C SER A 34 3.87 10.12 -14.96
N GLU A 35 4.07 11.24 -15.61
CA GLU A 35 4.38 12.49 -14.92
C GLU A 35 3.89 13.68 -15.76
N TRP A 36 3.56 14.73 -15.08
CA TRP A 36 3.30 16.03 -15.70
C TRP A 36 3.74 17.15 -14.77
N SER A 37 4.14 18.26 -15.39
CA SER A 37 4.48 19.49 -14.72
C SER A 37 3.68 20.64 -15.31
N GLY A 38 3.13 21.49 -14.46
CA GLY A 38 2.22 22.56 -14.88
C GLY A 38 0.77 22.08 -14.99
N SER A 39 -0.10 22.96 -15.46
CA SER A 39 -1.54 22.73 -15.46
C SER A 39 -1.95 21.51 -16.28
N ASN A 40 -2.71 20.62 -15.63
CA ASN A 40 -3.46 19.54 -16.27
C ASN A 40 -4.92 19.69 -15.83
N PRO A 41 -5.75 20.46 -16.60
CA PRO A 41 -7.09 20.81 -16.14
C PRO A 41 -7.98 19.62 -15.80
N ALA A 42 -7.82 18.48 -16.46
CA ALA A 42 -8.60 17.28 -16.17
C ALA A 42 -8.18 16.64 -14.84
N ALA A 43 -6.87 16.49 -14.62
CA ALA A 43 -6.34 15.95 -13.36
C ALA A 43 -6.64 16.93 -12.20
N ASP A 44 -6.45 18.21 -12.40
CA ASP A 44 -6.73 19.24 -11.39
C ASP A 44 -8.19 19.21 -10.94
N ALA A 45 -9.12 19.02 -11.88
CA ALA A 45 -10.54 18.89 -11.57
C ALA A 45 -10.85 17.61 -10.79
N ILE A 46 -10.23 16.47 -11.16
CA ILE A 46 -10.41 15.19 -10.46
C ILE A 46 -9.84 15.26 -9.03
N PHE A 47 -8.67 15.86 -8.86
CA PHE A 47 -8.01 15.97 -7.55
C PHE A 47 -8.61 17.08 -6.67
N GLY A 48 -9.36 18.02 -7.25
CA GLY A 48 -9.79 19.22 -6.54
C GLY A 48 -8.62 20.15 -6.21
N LEU A 49 -7.59 20.13 -7.04
CA LEU A 49 -6.35 20.91 -6.88
C LEU A 49 -6.23 21.93 -8.03
N LYS A 50 -5.17 22.74 -7.99
CA LYS A 50 -4.86 23.70 -9.03
C LYS A 50 -3.39 23.63 -9.40
N ASP A 51 -3.12 23.70 -10.71
CA ASP A 51 -1.77 23.69 -11.29
C ASP A 51 -0.92 22.52 -10.79
N SER A 52 -1.51 21.32 -10.72
CA SER A 52 -0.85 20.14 -10.19
C SER A 52 0.36 19.72 -11.03
N ALA A 53 1.44 19.35 -10.33
CA ALA A 53 2.63 18.72 -10.91
C ALA A 53 2.87 17.41 -10.17
N VAL A 54 2.82 16.29 -10.88
CA VAL A 54 2.70 14.95 -10.29
C VAL A 54 3.58 13.95 -11.01
N ARG A 55 4.17 13.05 -10.24
CA ARG A 55 4.75 11.78 -10.70
C ARG A 55 3.89 10.64 -10.16
N MET A 56 3.45 9.76 -11.01
CA MET A 56 2.54 8.67 -10.67
C MET A 56 3.13 7.32 -11.07
N ALA A 57 2.80 6.28 -10.32
CA ALA A 57 3.02 4.88 -10.71
C ALA A 57 1.79 4.05 -10.36
N MET A 58 1.41 3.15 -11.28
CA MET A 58 0.40 2.13 -11.05
C MET A 58 1.09 0.77 -10.94
N LEU A 59 0.91 0.11 -9.82
CA LEU A 59 1.42 -1.22 -9.56
C LEU A 59 0.28 -2.23 -9.49
N ARG A 60 0.56 -3.49 -9.81
CA ARG A 60 -0.41 -4.58 -9.78
C ARG A 60 0.03 -5.67 -8.81
N ALA A 61 -0.86 -6.03 -7.89
CA ALA A 61 -0.85 -7.32 -7.19
C ALA A 61 -1.71 -8.32 -7.99
N SER A 62 -1.89 -9.56 -7.48
CA SER A 62 -2.68 -10.58 -8.18
C SER A 62 -4.14 -10.16 -8.44
N ASN A 63 -4.78 -9.48 -7.49
CA ASN A 63 -6.21 -9.19 -7.50
C ASN A 63 -6.57 -7.70 -7.37
N ALA A 64 -5.59 -6.80 -7.24
CA ALA A 64 -5.81 -5.38 -7.01
C ALA A 64 -4.66 -4.54 -7.57
N TYR A 65 -4.90 -3.24 -7.68
CA TYR A 65 -3.86 -2.27 -8.03
C TYR A 65 -3.53 -1.39 -6.83
N LEU A 66 -2.29 -0.90 -6.82
CA LEU A 66 -1.81 0.14 -5.92
C LEU A 66 -1.31 1.31 -6.77
N GLU A 67 -1.88 2.48 -6.53
CA GLU A 67 -1.48 3.72 -7.18
C GLU A 67 -0.61 4.52 -6.23
N ILE A 68 0.53 5.02 -6.71
CA ILE A 68 1.47 5.80 -5.91
C ILE A 68 1.65 7.16 -6.56
N PHE A 69 1.34 8.23 -5.79
CA PHE A 69 1.53 9.62 -6.20
C PHE A 69 2.68 10.28 -5.45
N GLU A 70 3.40 11.15 -6.17
CA GLU A 70 4.30 12.15 -5.62
C GLU A 70 3.90 13.50 -6.20
N PHE A 71 3.45 14.41 -5.34
CA PHE A 71 3.07 15.76 -5.74
C PHE A 71 4.24 16.73 -5.56
N ALA A 72 4.75 17.26 -6.67
CA ALA A 72 5.69 18.37 -6.65
C ALA A 72 4.95 19.71 -6.40
N HIS A 73 3.70 19.82 -6.91
CA HIS A 73 2.82 20.96 -6.67
C HIS A 73 1.32 20.54 -6.69
N PRO A 74 0.48 21.03 -5.77
CA PRO A 74 0.89 21.63 -4.50
C PRO A 74 1.61 20.59 -3.64
N LYS A 75 2.60 21.04 -2.87
CA LYS A 75 3.33 20.14 -1.98
C LYS A 75 2.45 19.75 -0.80
N GLY A 76 2.27 18.44 -0.61
CA GLY A 76 1.52 17.87 0.50
C GLY A 76 2.22 18.05 1.85
N GLN A 77 1.47 17.83 2.94
CA GLN A 77 2.04 17.73 4.27
C GLN A 77 2.64 16.34 4.48
N PRO A 78 3.76 16.22 5.21
CA PRO A 78 4.29 14.91 5.59
C PRO A 78 3.26 14.10 6.37
N GLY A 79 3.19 12.80 6.09
CA GLY A 79 2.45 11.85 6.92
C GLY A 79 3.14 11.61 8.27
N ASP A 80 2.37 11.12 9.23
CA ASP A 80 2.93 10.60 10.49
C ASP A 80 3.37 9.16 10.29
N HIS A 81 4.68 8.93 10.28
CA HIS A 81 5.28 7.60 10.07
C HIS A 81 4.97 6.59 11.18
N ASP A 82 4.53 7.07 12.33
CA ASP A 82 4.21 6.24 13.50
C ASP A 82 2.73 6.35 13.89
N ARG A 83 1.89 6.88 13.00
CA ARG A 83 0.45 7.02 13.23
C ARG A 83 -0.15 5.74 13.82
N PRO A 84 -0.85 5.83 14.98
CA PRO A 84 -1.49 4.69 15.61
C PRO A 84 -2.63 4.12 14.75
N VAL A 85 -2.85 2.80 14.84
CA VAL A 85 -3.95 2.12 14.12
C VAL A 85 -5.33 2.54 14.56
N CYS A 86 -5.45 3.14 15.76
CA CYS A 86 -6.73 3.61 16.31
C CYS A 86 -7.16 4.99 15.79
N ASP A 87 -6.30 5.69 15.05
CA ASP A 87 -6.67 6.97 14.46
C ASP A 87 -7.64 6.78 13.29
N ALA A 88 -8.63 7.67 13.21
CA ALA A 88 -9.66 7.60 12.18
C ALA A 88 -9.08 7.70 10.75
N GLY A 89 -9.62 6.92 9.82
CA GLY A 89 -9.25 6.89 8.41
C GLY A 89 -8.93 5.49 7.92
N VAL A 90 -8.37 5.36 6.71
CA VAL A 90 -7.85 4.08 6.21
C VAL A 90 -6.65 3.70 7.05
N THR A 91 -6.71 2.54 7.70
CA THR A 91 -5.65 2.10 8.62
C THR A 91 -4.54 1.36 7.92
N HIS A 92 -4.85 0.44 7.02
CA HIS A 92 -3.87 -0.44 6.37
C HIS A 92 -4.33 -0.93 4.99
N ILE A 93 -3.40 -1.46 4.24
CA ILE A 93 -3.64 -2.42 3.16
C ILE A 93 -3.22 -3.80 3.64
N CYS A 94 -4.01 -4.82 3.30
CA CYS A 94 -3.77 -6.19 3.74
C CYS A 94 -3.32 -7.06 2.56
N LEU A 95 -2.23 -7.79 2.74
CA LEU A 95 -1.66 -8.72 1.77
C LEU A 95 -1.83 -10.15 2.28
N CYS A 96 -2.46 -10.99 1.45
CA CYS A 96 -2.59 -12.41 1.73
C CYS A 96 -1.30 -13.14 1.37
N VAL A 97 -0.80 -13.97 2.28
CA VAL A 97 0.41 -14.79 2.11
C VAL A 97 0.12 -16.26 2.43
N SER A 98 0.96 -17.17 1.95
CA SER A 98 0.84 -18.62 2.18
C SER A 98 1.79 -19.18 3.24
N ASP A 99 2.76 -18.38 3.71
CA ASP A 99 3.73 -18.70 4.76
C ASP A 99 4.08 -17.42 5.51
N ILE A 100 3.23 -17.06 6.45
CA ILE A 100 3.37 -15.78 7.16
C ILE A 100 4.65 -15.71 8.01
N GLN A 101 5.14 -16.84 8.54
CA GLN A 101 6.38 -16.87 9.32
C GLN A 101 7.61 -16.67 8.43
N GLY A 102 7.62 -17.31 7.26
CA GLY A 102 8.67 -17.13 6.27
C GLY A 102 8.71 -15.69 5.73
N GLU A 103 7.54 -15.17 5.34
CA GLU A 103 7.42 -13.79 4.85
C GLU A 103 7.79 -12.74 5.90
N TYR A 104 7.31 -12.89 7.15
CA TYR A 104 7.73 -12.04 8.25
C TYR A 104 9.25 -12.03 8.44
N THR A 105 9.87 -13.21 8.42
CA THR A 105 11.32 -13.35 8.61
C THR A 105 12.08 -12.68 7.46
N ARG A 106 11.67 -12.93 6.23
CA ARG A 106 12.26 -12.36 5.01
C ARG A 106 12.16 -10.83 4.98
N LEU A 107 10.97 -10.30 5.21
CA LEU A 107 10.68 -8.86 5.16
C LEU A 107 11.37 -8.12 6.30
N LYS A 108 11.40 -8.71 7.51
CA LYS A 108 12.12 -8.15 8.66
C LYS A 108 13.64 -8.11 8.40
N ALA A 109 14.21 -9.15 7.83
CA ALA A 109 15.63 -9.17 7.45
C ALA A 109 15.97 -8.11 6.38
N ALA A 110 15.02 -7.78 5.52
CA ALA A 110 15.13 -6.70 4.52
C ALA A 110 14.86 -5.30 5.10
N GLY A 111 14.62 -5.17 6.40
CA GLY A 111 14.47 -3.89 7.09
C GLY A 111 13.05 -3.40 7.28
N MET A 112 12.01 -4.16 6.90
CA MET A 112 10.63 -3.80 7.20
C MET A 112 10.38 -3.81 8.72
N ARG A 113 9.81 -2.72 9.24
CA ARG A 113 9.47 -2.61 10.66
C ARG A 113 8.13 -3.27 10.92
N PHE A 114 8.07 -4.17 11.91
CA PHE A 114 6.85 -4.84 12.33
C PHE A 114 6.47 -4.46 13.76
N HIS A 115 5.17 -4.46 14.06
CA HIS A 115 4.67 -4.24 15.42
C HIS A 115 4.97 -5.45 16.32
N CYS A 116 4.80 -6.66 15.79
CA CYS A 116 5.07 -7.92 16.49
C CYS A 116 5.33 -9.06 15.50
N PRO A 117 5.85 -10.22 15.94
CA PRO A 117 5.77 -11.44 15.15
C PRO A 117 4.32 -11.83 14.85
N PRO A 118 4.05 -12.65 13.80
CA PRO A 118 2.71 -13.12 13.49
C PRO A 118 1.99 -13.72 14.71
N GLN A 119 0.72 -13.36 14.87
CA GLN A 119 -0.15 -13.82 15.96
C GLN A 119 -1.38 -14.50 15.38
N GLY A 120 -1.93 -15.47 16.12
CA GLY A 120 -3.22 -16.05 15.77
C GLY A 120 -4.32 -14.99 15.89
N ALA A 121 -5.08 -14.81 14.82
CA ALA A 121 -6.15 -13.82 14.70
C ALA A 121 -7.56 -14.47 14.66
N GLY A 122 -7.73 -15.59 15.34
CA GLY A 122 -8.99 -16.32 15.42
C GLY A 122 -9.46 -16.82 14.05
N ALA A 123 -10.70 -16.53 13.70
CA ALA A 123 -11.32 -17.00 12.45
C ALA A 123 -10.67 -16.43 11.16
N VAL A 124 -9.84 -15.40 11.25
CA VAL A 124 -9.14 -14.85 10.08
C VAL A 124 -7.78 -15.50 9.83
N GLY A 125 -7.32 -16.43 10.70
CA GLY A 125 -6.04 -17.10 10.55
C GLY A 125 -4.93 -16.48 11.38
N SER A 126 -3.78 -16.20 10.77
CA SER A 126 -2.63 -15.52 11.40
C SER A 126 -2.37 -14.17 10.75
N ALA A 127 -2.00 -13.17 11.54
CA ALA A 127 -1.76 -11.83 11.03
C ALA A 127 -0.59 -11.12 11.75
N THR A 128 0.00 -10.14 11.08
CA THR A 128 0.93 -9.17 11.65
C THR A 128 0.89 -7.87 10.87
N TYR A 129 1.22 -6.76 11.53
CA TYR A 129 1.33 -5.44 10.93
C TYR A 129 2.79 -5.03 10.82
N GLY A 130 3.17 -4.61 9.63
CA GLY A 130 4.43 -3.91 9.37
C GLY A 130 4.18 -2.53 8.79
N ARG A 131 5.25 -1.80 8.52
CA ARG A 131 5.19 -0.46 7.93
C ARG A 131 6.05 -0.38 6.68
N ASP A 132 5.50 0.28 5.66
CA ASP A 132 6.26 0.67 4.50
C ASP A 132 7.24 1.82 4.83
N PRO A 133 8.07 2.28 3.87
CA PRO A 133 9.04 3.36 4.10
C PRO A 133 8.42 4.69 4.57
N ASP A 134 7.15 4.94 4.26
CA ASP A 134 6.43 6.15 4.66
C ASP A 134 5.61 5.98 5.94
N GLY A 135 5.67 4.78 6.57
CA GLY A 135 4.95 4.48 7.80
C GLY A 135 3.52 3.99 7.58
N ASN A 136 3.05 3.84 6.34
CA ASN A 136 1.76 3.23 6.09
C ASN A 136 1.76 1.78 6.57
N ILE A 137 0.67 1.37 7.19
CA ILE A 137 0.58 0.01 7.71
C ILE A 137 0.27 -0.96 6.57
N VAL A 138 1.08 -2.00 6.48
CA VAL A 138 0.90 -3.16 5.60
C VAL A 138 0.65 -4.36 6.50
N GLU A 139 -0.56 -4.90 6.46
CA GLU A 139 -0.89 -6.14 7.12
C GLU A 139 -0.44 -7.33 6.27
N LEU A 140 0.15 -8.32 6.88
CA LEU A 140 0.27 -9.66 6.32
C LEU A 140 -0.76 -10.55 7.00
N ILE A 141 -1.50 -11.31 6.18
CA ILE A 141 -2.47 -12.28 6.66
C ILE A 141 -2.26 -13.63 5.97
N GLU A 142 -2.26 -14.69 6.75
CA GLU A 142 -2.40 -16.07 6.25
C GLU A 142 -3.75 -16.60 6.74
N PRO A 143 -4.79 -16.53 5.88
CA PRO A 143 -6.12 -16.96 6.28
C PRO A 143 -6.21 -18.48 6.39
N ASP A 144 -7.09 -18.97 7.27
CA ASP A 144 -7.46 -20.38 7.28
C ASP A 144 -8.13 -20.71 5.93
N PRO A 145 -7.59 -21.65 5.15
CA PRO A 145 -8.15 -22.01 3.84
C PRO A 145 -9.57 -22.59 3.90
N ALA A 146 -9.98 -23.10 5.08
CA ALA A 146 -11.34 -23.56 5.33
C ALA A 146 -12.22 -22.49 5.99
N GLY A 147 -11.67 -21.32 6.29
CA GLY A 147 -12.34 -20.23 7.00
C GLY A 147 -13.19 -19.34 6.08
N PRO A 148 -14.05 -18.48 6.67
CA PRO A 148 -14.93 -17.62 5.90
C PRO A 148 -14.20 -16.49 5.15
N PHE A 149 -12.92 -16.28 5.44
CA PHE A 149 -12.07 -15.25 4.83
C PHE A 149 -10.96 -15.86 3.96
N ALA A 150 -11.13 -17.12 3.53
CA ALA A 150 -10.19 -17.77 2.61
C ALA A 150 -9.98 -16.90 1.36
N PHE A 151 -8.73 -16.75 0.94
CA PHE A 151 -8.42 -16.00 -0.27
C PHE A 151 -8.93 -16.80 -1.49
N PRO A 152 -9.65 -16.17 -2.43
CA PRO A 152 -10.11 -16.86 -3.63
C PRO A 152 -8.95 -17.44 -4.43
N ALA A 153 -9.10 -18.69 -4.88
CA ALA A 153 -8.12 -19.38 -5.72
C ALA A 153 -8.06 -18.78 -7.14
#